data_82bf9f155bf68d45bfe25e019621abd7
#
_entry.id   82bf9f155bf68d45bfe25e019621abd7
#
_cell.length_a   1.000
_cell.length_b   1.000
_cell.length_c   1.000
_cell.angle_alpha   90.00
_cell.angle_beta   90.00
_cell.angle_gamma   90.00
#
_symmetry.space_group_name_H-M   'P 1'
#
loop_
_entity.id
_entity.type
_entity.pdbx_description
1 polymer ?
#
loop_
_entity_poly.entity_id
_entity_poly.type
_entity_poly.pdbx_seq_one_letter_code
_entity_poly.pdbx_strand_id
1 'polypeptide(L)'
;MSYRDTYDFWMTDDYFDEDTKKELAAIADDEAEIEDRFYRDLVFGTGGLRGVIGAGTNRMNFYTVRKATQGLANFIVKQNAQDKGVAIAYDSRKYSPEFATEAALCLCANGIKSYLFESLRPTPELSYAVRKLGCTAGIVITASHNPPEYNGYKVYWEDGAQITAPKDREIIAEVKAVTDFHTVKTMDKQEALDKGLLTIIGAEIDDAYMEELKKQIIHPEIIKEQSENIKIVYTPFHGTGLVPVKRVLSELGFKNVYIVPEQELPDPEFTTLEYPNPEDPKAFELALKLAKEKNADIVLATDPDADRLGIYALDTKTGKYMPFTGNMSGLIIAEYQFRERTKCGLMPKNPAMVKTIVTTNMADPLAADYNVNLIEVLTGFKFIGEQIKFFEQNNSYNFVMGMEESYGCLVGTYARDKDAPVAVMCLCEAAAYCKSQGITLWDHMLDLYEKYGYYKEGLYTITLKGVTGAEKIRKIMSSLRAESLTQIDTLKVLKVRDYEKNTITDLATGEVTESGLPQSNVLYYDLEDGAWACVRPSGTEPKIKLYYGIKGTSLDDADAKLEALQTALVEKLNKLAK
;
A
#
# COMPACT_ATOMS: atom_id res chain seq x y z
N MET A 1 -10.13 29.78 15.30
CA MET A 1 -11.37 29.36 15.99
C MET A 1 -10.99 28.25 16.94
N SER A 2 -11.63 28.22 18.14
CA SER A 2 -11.52 27.04 18.99
C SER A 2 -12.28 25.87 18.35
N TYR A 3 -12.07 24.64 18.82
CA TYR A 3 -12.84 23.49 18.34
C TYR A 3 -14.34 23.68 18.57
N ARG A 4 -14.74 24.34 19.66
CA ARG A 4 -16.13 24.64 19.98
C ARG A 4 -16.73 25.67 19.02
N ASP A 5 -16.01 26.75 18.69
CA ASP A 5 -16.46 27.73 17.69
C ASP A 5 -16.66 27.06 16.31
N THR A 6 -15.81 26.08 15.95
CA THR A 6 -15.92 25.36 14.69
C THR A 6 -17.13 24.40 14.70
N TYR A 7 -17.39 23.71 15.81
CA TYR A 7 -18.61 22.91 15.98
C TYR A 7 -19.87 23.77 15.86
N ASP A 8 -19.93 24.93 16.56
CA ASP A 8 -21.07 25.84 16.53
C ASP A 8 -21.29 26.41 15.11
N PHE A 9 -20.22 26.69 14.37
CA PHE A 9 -20.30 27.06 12.95
C PHE A 9 -20.94 25.94 12.11
N TRP A 10 -20.51 24.69 12.25
CA TRP A 10 -21.10 23.57 11.52
C TRP A 10 -22.57 23.32 11.86
N MET A 11 -22.97 23.62 13.10
CA MET A 11 -24.37 23.50 13.55
C MET A 11 -25.29 24.58 12.99
N THR A 12 -24.76 25.79 12.71
CA THR A 12 -25.58 26.95 12.41
C THR A 12 -25.53 27.39 10.96
N ASP A 13 -24.44 27.13 10.25
CA ASP A 13 -24.24 27.54 8.87
C ASP A 13 -25.10 26.70 7.90
N ASP A 14 -25.67 27.34 6.88
CA ASP A 14 -26.56 26.72 5.89
C ASP A 14 -25.81 25.87 4.82
N TYR A 15 -24.48 25.96 4.77
CA TYR A 15 -23.65 25.10 3.93
C TYR A 15 -23.75 23.60 4.33
N PHE A 16 -23.96 23.32 5.62
CA PHE A 16 -24.04 21.98 6.14
C PHE A 16 -25.50 21.49 6.14
N ASP A 17 -25.70 20.26 5.68
CA ASP A 17 -27.03 19.65 5.58
C ASP A 17 -27.62 19.26 6.94
N GLU A 18 -28.92 18.98 6.93
CA GLU A 18 -29.68 18.66 8.15
C GLU A 18 -29.25 17.32 8.78
N ASP A 19 -28.76 16.36 7.99
CA ASP A 19 -28.33 15.06 8.53
C ASP A 19 -26.98 15.20 9.24
N THR A 20 -26.08 16.01 8.71
CA THR A 20 -24.84 16.42 9.39
C THR A 20 -25.13 17.13 10.71
N LYS A 21 -26.08 18.07 10.72
CA LYS A 21 -26.49 18.79 11.93
C LYS A 21 -27.13 17.86 12.97
N LYS A 22 -27.95 16.89 12.54
CA LYS A 22 -28.52 15.87 13.43
C LYS A 22 -27.42 14.98 14.06
N GLU A 23 -26.45 14.55 13.27
CA GLU A 23 -25.31 13.78 13.78
C GLU A 23 -24.53 14.57 14.84
N LEU A 24 -24.25 15.84 14.58
CA LEU A 24 -23.56 16.71 15.53
C LEU A 24 -24.41 17.01 16.78
N ALA A 25 -25.72 17.19 16.62
CA ALA A 25 -26.62 17.38 17.75
C ALA A 25 -26.64 16.17 18.71
N ALA A 26 -26.46 14.97 18.18
CA ALA A 26 -26.42 13.75 19.00
C ALA A 26 -25.20 13.68 19.95
N ILE A 27 -24.15 14.46 19.69
CA ILE A 27 -22.94 14.54 20.52
C ILE A 27 -22.83 15.87 21.29
N ALA A 28 -23.88 16.69 21.32
CA ALA A 28 -23.86 18.05 21.89
C ALA A 28 -23.37 18.11 23.35
N ASP A 29 -23.63 17.06 24.11
CA ASP A 29 -23.25 16.93 25.52
C ASP A 29 -21.93 16.13 25.73
N ASP A 30 -21.29 15.66 24.65
CA ASP A 30 -20.01 14.93 24.68
C ASP A 30 -18.85 15.84 24.22
N GLU A 31 -18.30 16.58 25.16
CA GLU A 31 -17.23 17.53 24.91
C GLU A 31 -15.95 16.86 24.35
N ALA A 32 -15.66 15.63 24.76
CA ALA A 32 -14.48 14.90 24.29
C ALA A 32 -14.64 14.49 22.81
N GLU A 33 -15.83 14.05 22.41
CA GLU A 33 -16.12 13.70 21.01
C GLU A 33 -16.15 14.97 20.14
N ILE A 34 -16.70 16.11 20.63
CA ILE A 34 -16.67 17.38 19.93
C ILE A 34 -15.21 17.82 19.73
N GLU A 35 -14.38 17.78 20.76
CA GLU A 35 -12.97 18.13 20.65
C GLU A 35 -12.27 17.23 19.61
N ASP A 36 -12.45 15.92 19.67
CA ASP A 36 -11.82 14.98 18.73
C ASP A 36 -12.23 15.23 17.28
N ARG A 37 -13.48 15.62 17.02
CA ARG A 37 -13.96 15.93 15.68
C ARG A 37 -13.51 17.27 15.12
N PHE A 38 -13.18 18.26 15.97
CA PHE A 38 -12.98 19.64 15.56
C PHE A 38 -11.66 20.29 16.01
N TYR A 39 -10.78 19.60 16.78
CA TYR A 39 -9.53 20.22 17.28
C TYR A 39 -8.53 20.56 16.17
N ARG A 40 -8.72 20.01 14.99
CA ARG A 40 -7.94 20.27 13.77
C ARG A 40 -8.70 19.86 12.51
N ASP A 41 -8.19 20.27 11.36
CA ASP A 41 -8.59 19.68 10.08
C ASP A 41 -7.99 18.27 9.93
N LEU A 42 -8.70 17.39 9.22
CA LEU A 42 -8.16 16.10 8.80
C LEU A 42 -6.89 16.34 7.97
N VAL A 43 -5.79 15.74 8.42
CA VAL A 43 -4.48 16.02 7.82
C VAL A 43 -4.41 15.41 6.43
N PHE A 44 -4.21 16.28 5.44
CA PHE A 44 -3.77 15.82 4.11
C PHE A 44 -2.30 15.42 4.25
N GLY A 45 -2.09 14.10 4.40
CA GLY A 45 -0.75 13.52 4.51
C GLY A 45 -0.01 13.55 3.17
N THR A 46 1.17 12.94 3.12
CA THR A 46 2.04 12.94 1.93
C THR A 46 1.44 12.25 0.69
N GLY A 47 0.20 11.85 0.70
CA GLY A 47 -0.47 11.16 -0.43
C GLY A 47 -1.97 11.26 -0.40
N GLY A 48 -2.59 12.01 0.53
CA GLY A 48 -4.04 12.15 0.62
C GLY A 48 -4.57 12.21 2.04
N LEU A 49 -5.89 12.08 2.18
CA LEU A 49 -6.61 12.05 3.46
C LEU A 49 -6.86 10.59 3.90
N ARG A 50 -6.93 10.36 5.20
CA ARG A 50 -7.46 9.14 5.79
C ARG A 50 -8.01 9.44 7.18
N GLY A 51 -9.23 9.01 7.48
CA GLY A 51 -9.87 9.24 8.76
C GLY A 51 -11.14 8.45 8.96
N VAL A 52 -11.69 8.52 10.16
CA VAL A 52 -12.99 7.97 10.51
C VAL A 52 -14.08 8.76 9.77
N ILE A 53 -15.09 8.04 9.27
CA ILE A 53 -16.26 8.63 8.61
C ILE A 53 -17.13 9.33 9.66
N GLY A 54 -17.60 10.55 9.37
CA GLY A 54 -18.51 11.29 10.24
C GLY A 54 -18.46 12.80 10.05
N ALA A 55 -19.35 13.51 10.72
CA ALA A 55 -19.38 14.97 10.72
C ALA A 55 -18.22 15.55 11.53
N GLY A 56 -17.57 16.60 11.00
CA GLY A 56 -16.45 17.29 11.64
C GLY A 56 -15.26 17.52 10.72
N THR A 57 -14.40 18.46 11.09
CA THR A 57 -13.22 18.83 10.29
C THR A 57 -12.13 17.76 10.33
N ASN A 58 -12.05 16.96 11.41
CA ASN A 58 -11.12 15.84 11.58
C ASN A 58 -11.78 14.48 11.24
N ARG A 59 -12.71 14.46 10.29
CA ARG A 59 -13.45 13.29 9.82
C ARG A 59 -13.49 13.24 8.30
N MET A 60 -13.68 12.04 7.75
CA MET A 60 -14.01 11.83 6.33
C MET A 60 -15.50 12.07 6.13
N ASN A 61 -15.85 13.05 5.32
CA ASN A 61 -17.22 13.41 4.95
C ASN A 61 -17.23 14.16 3.61
N PHE A 62 -18.42 14.47 3.10
CA PHE A 62 -18.58 15.19 1.84
C PHE A 62 -17.84 16.54 1.81
N TYR A 63 -17.84 17.27 2.92
CA TYR A 63 -17.24 18.61 3.02
C TYR A 63 -15.71 18.56 3.01
N THR A 64 -15.12 17.59 3.72
CA THR A 64 -13.65 17.40 3.74
C THR A 64 -13.14 16.88 2.40
N VAL A 65 -13.90 16.00 1.72
CA VAL A 65 -13.61 15.55 0.35
C VAL A 65 -13.69 16.69 -0.65
N ARG A 66 -14.76 17.50 -0.61
CA ARG A 66 -14.93 18.69 -1.46
C ARG A 66 -13.80 19.69 -1.23
N LYS A 67 -13.46 20.01 0.02
CA LYS A 67 -12.35 20.91 0.37
C LYS A 67 -11.01 20.42 -0.20
N ALA A 68 -10.70 19.16 -0.04
CA ALA A 68 -9.48 18.55 -0.58
C ALA A 68 -9.46 18.62 -2.12
N THR A 69 -10.60 18.32 -2.74
CA THR A 69 -10.75 18.33 -4.20
C THR A 69 -10.68 19.75 -4.75
N GLN A 70 -11.25 20.75 -4.06
CA GLN A 70 -11.11 22.15 -4.46
C GLN A 70 -9.64 22.61 -4.42
N GLY A 71 -8.88 22.21 -3.39
CA GLY A 71 -7.45 22.50 -3.33
C GLY A 71 -6.68 21.83 -4.48
N LEU A 72 -6.96 20.56 -4.78
CA LEU A 72 -6.39 19.87 -5.94
C LEU A 72 -6.77 20.58 -7.26
N ALA A 73 -8.04 20.97 -7.42
CA ALA A 73 -8.53 21.71 -8.58
C ALA A 73 -7.79 23.04 -8.76
N ASN A 74 -7.61 23.79 -7.67
CA ASN A 74 -6.86 25.05 -7.69
C ASN A 74 -5.43 24.84 -8.19
N PHE A 75 -4.77 23.78 -7.72
CA PHE A 75 -3.42 23.42 -8.15
C PHE A 75 -3.37 23.06 -9.64
N ILE A 76 -4.29 22.21 -10.12
CA ILE A 76 -4.39 21.83 -11.54
C ILE A 76 -4.61 23.03 -12.43
N VAL A 77 -5.51 23.96 -12.05
CA VAL A 77 -5.79 25.19 -12.78
C VAL A 77 -4.54 26.08 -12.85
N LYS A 78 -3.81 26.25 -11.74
CA LYS A 78 -2.54 26.99 -11.73
C LYS A 78 -1.47 26.41 -12.65
N GLN A 79 -1.52 25.10 -12.90
CA GLN A 79 -0.61 24.42 -13.83
C GLN A 79 -1.09 24.49 -15.30
N ASN A 80 -2.26 25.06 -15.59
CA ASN A 80 -2.94 25.06 -16.89
C ASN A 80 -3.13 23.63 -17.45
N ALA A 81 -3.49 22.67 -16.60
CA ALA A 81 -3.55 21.25 -16.92
C ALA A 81 -4.98 20.66 -16.88
N GLN A 82 -6.02 21.51 -16.94
CA GLN A 82 -7.43 21.12 -16.82
C GLN A 82 -7.90 20.17 -17.92
N ASP A 83 -7.40 20.36 -19.14
CA ASP A 83 -7.87 19.67 -20.35
C ASP A 83 -7.55 18.19 -20.35
N LYS A 84 -6.46 17.78 -19.69
CA LYS A 84 -6.07 16.36 -19.57
C LYS A 84 -7.02 15.58 -18.64
N GLY A 85 -7.62 16.25 -17.66
CA GLY A 85 -8.60 15.68 -16.75
C GLY A 85 -8.01 14.86 -15.60
N VAL A 86 -8.92 14.26 -14.80
CA VAL A 86 -8.60 13.46 -13.61
C VAL A 86 -9.39 12.16 -13.65
N ALA A 87 -8.71 11.02 -13.50
CA ALA A 87 -9.34 9.71 -13.36
C ALA A 87 -9.70 9.44 -11.88
N ILE A 88 -10.85 8.81 -11.62
CA ILE A 88 -11.37 8.58 -10.27
C ILE A 88 -11.87 7.17 -10.13
N ALA A 89 -11.30 6.41 -9.16
CA ALA A 89 -11.74 5.09 -8.75
C ALA A 89 -12.10 5.07 -7.25
N TYR A 90 -12.76 4.01 -6.84
CA TYR A 90 -13.20 3.83 -5.45
C TYR A 90 -13.34 2.35 -5.09
N ASP A 91 -13.25 2.06 -3.79
CA ASP A 91 -13.42 0.73 -3.24
C ASP A 91 -14.87 0.46 -2.76
N SER A 92 -15.06 -0.65 -2.05
CA SER A 92 -16.37 -1.08 -1.54
C SER A 92 -16.81 -0.40 -0.25
N ARG A 93 -16.01 0.48 0.35
CA ARG A 93 -16.30 1.11 1.64
C ARG A 93 -17.51 2.01 1.60
N LYS A 94 -18.11 2.19 2.77
CA LYS A 94 -19.22 3.12 2.98
C LYS A 94 -18.87 4.51 2.44
N TYR A 95 -19.79 5.07 1.66
CA TYR A 95 -19.65 6.36 0.97
C TYR A 95 -18.53 6.47 -0.08
N SER A 96 -17.83 5.39 -0.43
CA SER A 96 -16.77 5.49 -1.46
C SER A 96 -17.31 5.92 -2.82
N PRO A 97 -18.46 5.38 -3.34
CA PRO A 97 -19.05 5.86 -4.60
C PRO A 97 -19.51 7.31 -4.55
N GLU A 98 -20.11 7.72 -3.41
CA GLU A 98 -20.63 9.07 -3.21
C GLU A 98 -19.47 10.07 -3.13
N PHE A 99 -18.43 9.80 -2.34
CA PHE A 99 -17.24 10.64 -2.25
C PHE A 99 -16.51 10.78 -3.58
N ALA A 100 -16.44 9.69 -4.37
CA ALA A 100 -15.89 9.71 -5.72
C ALA A 100 -16.70 10.61 -6.66
N THR A 101 -18.03 10.54 -6.58
CA THR A 101 -18.94 11.39 -7.34
C THR A 101 -18.77 12.86 -6.94
N GLU A 102 -18.72 13.17 -5.65
CA GLU A 102 -18.51 14.54 -5.15
C GLU A 102 -17.17 15.12 -5.61
N ALA A 103 -16.10 14.31 -5.58
CA ALA A 103 -14.81 14.74 -6.11
C ALA A 103 -14.89 15.04 -7.61
N ALA A 104 -15.55 14.20 -8.40
CA ALA A 104 -15.75 14.42 -9.82
C ALA A 104 -16.53 15.71 -10.11
N LEU A 105 -17.62 15.95 -9.40
CA LEU A 105 -18.46 17.12 -9.60
C LEU A 105 -17.77 18.42 -9.15
N CYS A 106 -16.96 18.38 -8.11
CA CYS A 106 -16.12 19.50 -7.70
C CYS A 106 -15.07 19.85 -8.78
N LEU A 107 -14.40 18.85 -9.37
CA LEU A 107 -13.46 19.06 -10.47
C LEU A 107 -14.17 19.65 -11.70
N CYS A 108 -15.31 19.07 -12.10
CA CYS A 108 -16.11 19.55 -13.24
C CYS A 108 -16.54 21.01 -13.05
N ALA A 109 -16.95 21.42 -11.85
CA ALA A 109 -17.32 22.81 -11.53
C ALA A 109 -16.15 23.78 -11.62
N ASN A 110 -14.91 23.29 -11.56
CA ASN A 110 -13.69 24.07 -11.80
C ASN A 110 -13.17 23.95 -13.27
N GLY A 111 -14.00 23.40 -14.19
CA GLY A 111 -13.65 23.25 -15.60
C GLY A 111 -12.65 22.13 -15.90
N ILE A 112 -12.46 21.18 -14.98
CA ILE A 112 -11.55 20.07 -15.12
C ILE A 112 -12.34 18.83 -15.55
N LYS A 113 -11.95 18.18 -16.64
CA LYS A 113 -12.55 16.91 -17.06
C LYS A 113 -12.36 15.84 -15.98
N SER A 114 -13.38 15.04 -15.76
CA SER A 114 -13.33 13.92 -14.81
C SER A 114 -13.75 12.63 -15.49
N TYR A 115 -12.95 11.58 -15.27
CA TYR A 115 -13.20 10.22 -15.75
C TYR A 115 -13.50 9.35 -14.52
N LEU A 116 -14.79 9.11 -14.26
CA LEU A 116 -15.25 8.36 -13.09
C LEU A 116 -15.55 6.92 -13.50
N PHE A 117 -14.98 5.94 -12.81
CA PHE A 117 -15.34 4.55 -13.02
C PHE A 117 -16.81 4.30 -12.65
N GLU A 118 -17.49 3.49 -13.48
CA GLU A 118 -18.93 3.14 -13.33
C GLU A 118 -19.21 2.34 -12.08
N SER A 119 -18.23 1.56 -11.60
CA SER A 119 -18.29 0.78 -10.38
C SER A 119 -16.91 0.70 -9.73
N LEU A 120 -16.80 0.04 -8.58
CA LEU A 120 -15.54 -0.08 -7.84
C LEU A 120 -14.43 -0.68 -8.71
N ARG A 121 -13.22 -0.11 -8.63
CA ARG A 121 -12.01 -0.56 -9.33
C ARG A 121 -10.80 -0.47 -8.39
N PRO A 122 -9.81 -1.38 -8.59
CA PRO A 122 -8.60 -1.41 -7.76
C PRO A 122 -7.69 -0.20 -7.94
N THR A 123 -6.95 0.10 -6.91
CA THR A 123 -5.92 1.16 -6.91
C THR A 123 -4.93 1.04 -8.09
N PRO A 124 -4.36 -0.14 -8.43
CA PRO A 124 -3.47 -0.26 -9.58
C PRO A 124 -4.14 0.03 -10.91
N GLU A 125 -5.42 -0.28 -11.06
CA GLU A 125 -6.16 0.02 -12.28
C GLU A 125 -6.39 1.53 -12.44
N LEU A 126 -6.60 2.27 -11.35
CA LEU A 126 -6.56 3.74 -11.43
C LEU A 126 -5.20 4.24 -11.89
N SER A 127 -4.11 3.74 -11.30
CA SER A 127 -2.75 4.12 -11.71
C SER A 127 -2.55 3.90 -13.21
N TYR A 128 -3.03 2.78 -13.73
CA TYR A 128 -3.05 2.48 -15.15
C TYR A 128 -3.94 3.45 -15.95
N ALA A 129 -5.16 3.71 -15.50
CA ALA A 129 -6.12 4.61 -16.15
C ALA A 129 -5.57 6.04 -16.31
N VAL A 130 -4.91 6.58 -15.29
CA VAL A 130 -4.24 7.89 -15.35
C VAL A 130 -3.27 7.94 -16.52
N ARG A 131 -2.45 6.92 -16.68
CA ARG A 131 -1.46 6.80 -17.76
C ARG A 131 -2.12 6.56 -19.13
N LYS A 132 -3.08 5.65 -19.19
CA LYS A 132 -3.78 5.26 -20.43
C LYS A 132 -4.57 6.40 -21.04
N LEU A 133 -5.25 7.17 -20.21
CA LEU A 133 -6.04 8.33 -20.62
C LEU A 133 -5.21 9.62 -20.76
N GLY A 134 -3.95 9.62 -20.31
CA GLY A 134 -3.10 10.80 -20.28
C GLY A 134 -3.59 11.89 -19.32
N CYS A 135 -4.20 11.48 -18.21
CA CYS A 135 -4.73 12.41 -17.20
C CYS A 135 -3.63 13.19 -16.49
N THR A 136 -3.96 14.38 -15.99
CA THR A 136 -3.07 15.18 -15.13
C THR A 136 -2.91 14.54 -13.77
N ALA A 137 -4.00 13.97 -13.23
CA ALA A 137 -4.03 13.40 -11.90
C ALA A 137 -5.01 12.22 -11.82
N GLY A 138 -4.95 11.51 -10.72
CA GLY A 138 -5.91 10.48 -10.33
C GLY A 138 -6.32 10.58 -8.87
N ILE A 139 -7.50 10.07 -8.55
CA ILE A 139 -8.03 9.98 -7.19
C ILE A 139 -8.52 8.57 -6.94
N VAL A 140 -8.15 7.98 -5.79
CA VAL A 140 -8.79 6.76 -5.29
C VAL A 140 -9.44 7.04 -3.95
N ILE A 141 -10.74 6.74 -3.85
CA ILE A 141 -11.47 6.79 -2.59
C ILE A 141 -11.37 5.43 -1.93
N THR A 142 -10.52 5.33 -0.91
CA THR A 142 -10.23 4.09 -0.18
C THR A 142 -9.48 4.37 1.12
N ALA A 143 -9.69 3.53 2.12
CA ALA A 143 -8.81 3.45 3.29
C ALA A 143 -8.00 2.14 3.31
N SER A 144 -7.85 1.44 2.14
CA SER A 144 -7.14 0.17 2.02
C SER A 144 -7.67 -0.86 3.04
N HIS A 145 -6.81 -1.42 3.88
CA HIS A 145 -7.12 -2.45 4.87
C HIS A 145 -7.54 -1.91 6.25
N ASN A 146 -7.80 -0.61 6.40
CA ASN A 146 -8.27 -0.07 7.69
C ASN A 146 -9.65 -0.63 8.08
N PRO A 147 -10.05 -0.54 9.37
CA PRO A 147 -11.38 -0.91 9.84
C PRO A 147 -12.53 -0.25 9.05
N PRO A 148 -13.77 -0.80 9.13
CA PRO A 148 -14.92 -0.34 8.34
C PRO A 148 -15.28 1.13 8.50
N GLU A 149 -15.09 1.68 9.70
CA GLU A 149 -15.41 3.08 10.03
C GLU A 149 -14.49 4.10 9.35
N TYR A 150 -13.42 3.66 8.68
CA TYR A 150 -12.47 4.53 7.98
C TYR A 150 -12.79 4.65 6.49
N ASN A 151 -12.54 5.83 5.94
CA ASN A 151 -12.36 6.03 4.50
C ASN A 151 -11.18 6.97 4.22
N GLY A 152 -10.85 7.16 2.95
CA GLY A 152 -9.71 7.98 2.56
C GLY A 152 -9.82 8.48 1.13
N TYR A 153 -8.84 9.32 0.76
CA TYR A 153 -8.76 10.01 -0.51
C TYR A 153 -7.27 10.07 -0.90
N LYS A 154 -6.82 9.20 -1.82
CA LYS A 154 -5.44 9.15 -2.30
C LYS A 154 -5.32 9.96 -3.59
N VAL A 155 -4.22 10.69 -3.77
CA VAL A 155 -3.94 11.50 -4.98
C VAL A 155 -2.74 10.94 -5.73
N TYR A 156 -2.92 10.79 -7.04
CA TYR A 156 -1.95 10.34 -8.03
C TYR A 156 -1.66 11.45 -9.03
N TRP A 157 -0.50 11.41 -9.68
CA TRP A 157 -0.15 12.39 -10.70
C TRP A 157 -0.06 11.76 -12.09
N GLU A 158 0.28 12.56 -13.11
CA GLU A 158 0.28 12.18 -14.53
C GLU A 158 1.11 10.94 -14.90
N ASP A 159 2.08 10.58 -14.07
CA ASP A 159 2.87 9.37 -14.22
C ASP A 159 2.17 8.09 -13.68
N GLY A 160 1.02 8.25 -13.03
CA GLY A 160 0.27 7.18 -12.40
C GLY A 160 0.77 6.79 -11.01
N ALA A 161 1.80 7.47 -10.46
CA ALA A 161 2.28 7.26 -9.10
C ALA A 161 1.54 8.17 -8.11
N GLN A 162 1.44 7.71 -6.87
CA GLN A 162 1.00 8.56 -5.77
C GLN A 162 1.97 9.74 -5.60
N ILE A 163 1.43 10.93 -5.33
CA ILE A 163 2.23 12.17 -5.27
C ILE A 163 3.40 12.08 -4.29
N THR A 164 4.55 12.63 -4.69
CA THR A 164 5.77 12.79 -3.90
C THR A 164 6.15 14.27 -3.80
N ALA A 165 7.17 14.60 -3.00
CA ALA A 165 7.70 15.97 -2.91
C ALA A 165 8.34 16.42 -4.25
N PRO A 166 8.22 17.70 -4.63
CA PRO A 166 7.61 18.82 -3.89
C PRO A 166 6.09 18.92 -4.06
N LYS A 167 5.50 18.17 -4.99
CA LYS A 167 4.11 18.30 -5.44
C LYS A 167 3.09 18.04 -4.32
N ASP A 168 3.37 17.10 -3.43
CA ASP A 168 2.55 16.83 -2.26
C ASP A 168 2.40 18.09 -1.39
N ARG A 169 3.49 18.84 -1.14
CA ARG A 169 3.50 20.06 -0.34
C ARG A 169 2.74 21.21 -1.02
N GLU A 170 2.86 21.31 -2.34
CA GLU A 170 2.17 22.33 -3.14
C GLU A 170 0.66 22.10 -3.13
N ILE A 171 0.19 20.86 -3.31
CA ILE A 171 -1.22 20.48 -3.22
C ILE A 171 -1.76 20.71 -1.81
N ILE A 172 -1.01 20.30 -0.77
CA ILE A 172 -1.37 20.54 0.64
C ILE A 172 -1.55 22.05 0.91
N ALA A 173 -0.69 22.89 0.35
CA ALA A 173 -0.81 24.33 0.51
C ALA A 173 -2.11 24.88 -0.09
N GLU A 174 -2.52 24.39 -1.27
CA GLU A 174 -3.79 24.78 -1.90
C GLU A 174 -5.00 24.26 -1.10
N VAL A 175 -4.96 23.05 -0.57
CA VAL A 175 -6.03 22.52 0.30
C VAL A 175 -6.18 23.36 1.57
N LYS A 176 -5.06 23.76 2.20
CA LYS A 176 -5.06 24.62 3.39
C LYS A 176 -5.54 26.04 3.08
N ALA A 177 -5.36 26.52 1.86
CA ALA A 177 -5.84 27.84 1.44
C ALA A 177 -7.37 27.90 1.28
N VAL A 178 -8.05 26.78 1.17
CA VAL A 178 -9.52 26.70 1.20
C VAL A 178 -10.00 26.82 2.64
N THR A 179 -10.20 28.04 3.11
CA THR A 179 -10.63 28.34 4.49
C THR A 179 -12.12 28.58 4.64
N ASP A 180 -12.81 28.90 3.54
CA ASP A 180 -14.25 29.13 3.48
C ASP A 180 -14.90 28.05 2.60
N PHE A 181 -15.78 27.26 3.19
CA PHE A 181 -16.50 26.19 2.49
C PHE A 181 -17.42 26.70 1.38
N HIS A 182 -17.96 27.93 1.50
CA HIS A 182 -18.80 28.55 0.46
C HIS A 182 -18.05 28.85 -0.84
N THR A 183 -16.71 28.83 -0.81
CA THR A 183 -15.87 29.01 -2.01
C THR A 183 -15.65 27.69 -2.77
N VAL A 184 -16.03 26.56 -2.18
CA VAL A 184 -15.91 25.25 -2.82
C VAL A 184 -16.99 25.13 -3.89
N LYS A 185 -16.56 24.84 -5.11
CA LYS A 185 -17.45 24.72 -6.26
C LYS A 185 -17.93 23.27 -6.40
N THR A 186 -19.19 23.11 -6.75
CA THR A 186 -19.78 21.84 -7.17
C THR A 186 -20.81 22.10 -8.27
N MET A 187 -21.23 21.07 -9.00
CA MET A 187 -22.26 21.17 -10.02
C MET A 187 -23.15 19.93 -10.02
N ASP A 188 -24.28 20.02 -10.70
CA ASP A 188 -25.16 18.87 -10.91
C ASP A 188 -24.52 17.81 -11.81
N LYS A 189 -24.76 16.54 -11.52
CA LYS A 189 -24.19 15.42 -12.27
C LYS A 189 -24.63 15.39 -13.72
N GLN A 190 -25.92 15.65 -13.97
CA GLN A 190 -26.46 15.67 -15.34
C GLN A 190 -25.88 16.83 -16.13
N GLU A 191 -25.75 18.01 -15.49
CA GLU A 191 -25.10 19.16 -16.10
C GLU A 191 -23.64 18.87 -16.48
N ALA A 192 -22.90 18.16 -15.61
CA ALA A 192 -21.52 17.77 -15.89
C ALA A 192 -21.42 16.81 -17.08
N LEU A 193 -22.34 15.84 -17.19
CA LEU A 193 -22.46 14.93 -18.33
C LEU A 193 -22.80 15.67 -19.61
N ASP A 194 -23.81 16.53 -19.59
CA ASP A 194 -24.29 17.29 -20.76
C ASP A 194 -23.21 18.25 -21.29
N LYS A 195 -22.37 18.79 -20.42
CA LYS A 195 -21.22 19.63 -20.81
C LYS A 195 -20.00 18.83 -21.26
N GLY A 196 -20.03 17.51 -21.17
CA GLY A 196 -18.88 16.64 -21.51
C GLY A 196 -17.68 16.80 -20.57
N LEU A 197 -17.92 17.33 -19.37
CA LEU A 197 -16.91 17.44 -18.30
C LEU A 197 -16.77 16.16 -17.48
N LEU A 198 -17.86 15.42 -17.31
CA LEU A 198 -17.87 14.11 -16.67
C LEU A 198 -18.00 13.01 -17.74
N THR A 199 -17.10 12.05 -17.71
CA THR A 199 -17.15 10.83 -18.52
C THR A 199 -17.16 9.62 -17.59
N ILE A 200 -18.13 8.73 -17.79
CA ILE A 200 -18.14 7.44 -17.09
C ILE A 200 -17.29 6.46 -17.88
N ILE A 201 -16.34 5.82 -17.22
CA ILE A 201 -15.39 4.85 -17.81
C ILE A 201 -15.56 3.48 -17.16
N GLY A 202 -15.11 2.42 -17.83
CA GLY A 202 -15.24 1.04 -17.34
C GLY A 202 -14.54 0.05 -18.26
N ALA A 203 -15.31 -0.78 -18.97
CA ALA A 203 -14.82 -1.96 -19.69
C ALA A 203 -13.64 -1.70 -20.63
N GLU A 204 -13.56 -0.55 -21.26
CA GLU A 204 -12.45 -0.21 -22.16
C GLU A 204 -11.11 -0.07 -21.41
N ILE A 205 -11.14 0.37 -20.16
CA ILE A 205 -9.96 0.43 -19.30
C ILE A 205 -9.66 -0.95 -18.73
N ASP A 206 -10.69 -1.67 -18.25
CA ASP A 206 -10.58 -3.04 -17.75
C ASP A 206 -9.91 -3.96 -18.77
N ASP A 207 -10.36 -3.91 -20.03
CA ASP A 207 -9.82 -4.74 -21.12
C ASP A 207 -8.34 -4.42 -21.39
N ALA A 208 -8.03 -3.13 -21.46
CA ALA A 208 -6.65 -2.69 -21.71
C ALA A 208 -5.72 -3.03 -20.52
N TYR A 209 -6.21 -2.93 -19.31
CA TYR A 209 -5.47 -3.33 -18.10
C TYR A 209 -5.22 -4.84 -18.07
N MET A 210 -6.21 -5.67 -18.37
CA MET A 210 -6.06 -7.13 -18.46
C MET A 210 -4.98 -7.54 -19.48
N GLU A 211 -4.91 -6.86 -20.62
CA GLU A 211 -3.85 -7.13 -21.60
C GLU A 211 -2.44 -6.81 -21.06
N GLU A 212 -2.29 -5.75 -20.24
CA GLU A 212 -1.00 -5.46 -19.61
C GLU A 212 -0.62 -6.50 -18.55
N LEU A 213 -1.59 -6.97 -17.76
CA LEU A 213 -1.36 -8.05 -16.79
C LEU A 213 -0.84 -9.32 -17.49
N LYS A 214 -1.54 -9.78 -18.53
CA LYS A 214 -1.19 -11.02 -19.26
C LYS A 214 0.20 -10.99 -19.89
N LYS A 215 0.74 -9.80 -20.24
CA LYS A 215 2.13 -9.67 -20.74
C LYS A 215 3.19 -10.06 -19.70
N GLN A 216 2.84 -10.13 -18.42
CA GLN A 216 3.78 -10.48 -17.34
C GLN A 216 3.93 -12.01 -17.15
N ILE A 217 3.06 -12.81 -17.79
CA ILE A 217 3.14 -14.27 -17.80
C ILE A 217 4.33 -14.71 -18.67
N ILE A 218 5.05 -15.73 -18.21
CA ILE A 218 6.25 -16.26 -18.90
C ILE A 218 5.93 -17.60 -19.54
N HIS A 219 5.18 -18.48 -18.85
CA HIS A 219 4.93 -19.85 -19.26
C HIS A 219 3.42 -20.17 -19.35
N PRO A 220 2.69 -19.62 -20.33
CA PRO A 220 1.27 -19.92 -20.50
C PRO A 220 1.01 -21.41 -20.79
N GLU A 221 1.98 -22.12 -21.36
CA GLU A 221 1.92 -23.56 -21.60
C GLU A 221 1.87 -24.36 -20.29
N ILE A 222 2.61 -23.96 -19.26
CA ILE A 222 2.60 -24.63 -17.94
C ILE A 222 1.25 -24.40 -17.25
N ILE A 223 0.71 -23.19 -17.33
CA ILE A 223 -0.63 -22.90 -16.80
C ILE A 223 -1.66 -23.82 -17.45
N LYS A 224 -1.60 -23.96 -18.78
CA LYS A 224 -2.51 -24.84 -19.53
C LYS A 224 -2.36 -26.31 -19.13
N GLU A 225 -1.12 -26.80 -18.96
CA GLU A 225 -0.84 -28.16 -18.54
C GLU A 225 -1.37 -28.47 -17.14
N GLN A 226 -1.18 -27.53 -16.20
CA GLN A 226 -1.58 -27.68 -14.80
C GLN A 226 -3.01 -27.18 -14.51
N SER A 227 -3.75 -26.71 -15.51
CA SER A 227 -5.07 -26.06 -15.38
C SER A 227 -6.10 -26.88 -14.59
N GLU A 228 -6.10 -28.21 -14.78
CA GLU A 228 -7.01 -29.15 -14.11
C GLU A 228 -6.44 -29.66 -12.78
N ASN A 229 -5.14 -29.46 -12.53
CA ASN A 229 -4.43 -30.06 -11.39
C ASN A 229 -4.29 -29.06 -10.22
N ILE A 230 -4.01 -27.78 -10.53
CA ILE A 230 -3.83 -26.76 -9.50
C ILE A 230 -5.18 -26.28 -8.97
N LYS A 231 -5.27 -26.17 -7.65
CA LYS A 231 -6.48 -25.72 -6.95
C LYS A 231 -6.16 -24.44 -6.16
N ILE A 232 -6.91 -23.40 -6.42
CA ILE A 232 -6.71 -22.05 -5.88
C ILE A 232 -7.95 -21.67 -5.10
N VAL A 233 -7.80 -21.24 -3.85
CA VAL A 233 -8.84 -20.53 -3.11
C VAL A 233 -8.51 -19.05 -3.11
N TYR A 234 -9.49 -18.21 -3.40
CA TYR A 234 -9.33 -16.76 -3.41
C TYR A 234 -10.46 -16.07 -2.64
N THR A 235 -10.11 -15.02 -1.91
CA THR A 235 -11.06 -14.08 -1.33
C THR A 235 -10.67 -12.64 -1.61
N PRO A 236 -11.59 -11.80 -2.10
CA PRO A 236 -11.38 -10.37 -2.30
C PRO A 236 -11.58 -9.54 -1.02
N PHE A 237 -11.86 -10.15 0.13
CA PHE A 237 -12.27 -9.45 1.34
C PHE A 237 -13.32 -8.37 1.09
N HIS A 238 -14.39 -8.72 0.33
CA HIS A 238 -15.46 -7.81 -0.09
C HIS A 238 -15.03 -6.63 -0.98
N GLY A 239 -13.79 -6.66 -1.49
CA GLY A 239 -13.15 -5.54 -2.18
C GLY A 239 -13.17 -5.61 -3.71
N THR A 240 -12.39 -4.73 -4.29
CA THR A 240 -12.28 -4.48 -5.74
C THR A 240 -11.57 -5.59 -6.51
N GLY A 241 -10.83 -6.46 -5.81
CA GLY A 241 -10.03 -7.51 -6.44
C GLY A 241 -10.83 -8.63 -7.11
N LEU A 242 -12.12 -8.81 -6.76
CA LEU A 242 -12.94 -9.91 -7.28
C LEU A 242 -12.93 -9.97 -8.81
N VAL A 243 -13.32 -8.87 -9.45
CA VAL A 243 -13.51 -8.84 -10.91
C VAL A 243 -12.20 -9.07 -11.66
N PRO A 244 -11.12 -8.29 -11.44
CA PRO A 244 -9.88 -8.45 -12.18
C PRO A 244 -9.18 -9.79 -11.89
N VAL A 245 -9.18 -10.28 -10.65
CA VAL A 245 -8.54 -11.57 -10.31
C VAL A 245 -9.29 -12.73 -10.93
N LYS A 246 -10.62 -12.78 -10.77
CA LYS A 246 -11.46 -13.83 -11.35
C LYS A 246 -11.33 -13.86 -12.88
N ARG A 247 -11.30 -12.68 -13.50
CA ARG A 247 -11.15 -12.52 -14.95
C ARG A 247 -9.77 -13.00 -15.44
N VAL A 248 -8.68 -12.49 -14.87
CA VAL A 248 -7.33 -12.85 -15.33
C VAL A 248 -7.05 -14.34 -15.15
N LEU A 249 -7.41 -14.95 -14.02
CA LEU A 249 -7.22 -16.38 -13.82
C LEU A 249 -8.06 -17.22 -14.80
N SER A 250 -9.30 -16.79 -15.08
CA SER A 250 -10.15 -17.46 -16.06
C SER A 250 -9.60 -17.35 -17.49
N GLU A 251 -9.16 -16.16 -17.91
CA GLU A 251 -8.59 -15.93 -19.24
C GLU A 251 -7.26 -16.68 -19.44
N LEU A 252 -6.48 -16.89 -18.39
CA LEU A 252 -5.28 -17.70 -18.40
C LEU A 252 -5.57 -19.22 -18.42
N GLY A 253 -6.80 -19.61 -18.11
CA GLY A 253 -7.26 -20.99 -18.21
C GLY A 253 -7.21 -21.79 -16.91
N PHE A 254 -7.01 -21.21 -15.74
CA PHE A 254 -7.14 -21.88 -14.47
C PHE A 254 -8.58 -22.35 -14.24
N LYS A 255 -8.78 -23.67 -14.02
CA LYS A 255 -10.11 -24.30 -13.93
C LYS A 255 -10.64 -24.38 -12.49
N ASN A 256 -9.76 -24.58 -11.52
CA ASN A 256 -10.13 -24.84 -10.13
C ASN A 256 -9.84 -23.61 -9.27
N VAL A 257 -10.55 -22.52 -9.53
CA VAL A 257 -10.52 -21.29 -8.73
C VAL A 257 -11.80 -21.25 -7.90
N TYR A 258 -11.67 -21.31 -6.58
CA TYR A 258 -12.77 -21.33 -5.62
C TYR A 258 -12.79 -19.99 -4.88
N ILE A 259 -13.83 -19.20 -5.11
CA ILE A 259 -14.02 -17.93 -4.38
C ILE A 259 -14.72 -18.23 -3.05
N VAL A 260 -14.34 -17.57 -1.96
CA VAL A 260 -15.02 -17.65 -0.67
C VAL A 260 -16.39 -16.99 -0.78
N PRO A 261 -17.51 -17.76 -0.73
CA PRO A 261 -18.83 -17.21 -1.05
C PRO A 261 -19.28 -16.09 -0.11
N GLU A 262 -18.92 -16.18 1.17
CA GLU A 262 -19.29 -15.22 2.20
C GLU A 262 -18.58 -13.87 2.03
N GLN A 263 -17.48 -13.83 1.27
CA GLN A 263 -16.64 -12.65 1.07
C GLN A 263 -16.57 -12.18 -0.39
N GLU A 264 -17.31 -12.86 -1.30
CA GLU A 264 -17.26 -12.59 -2.74
C GLU A 264 -17.83 -11.20 -3.09
N LEU A 265 -19.02 -10.88 -2.54
CA LEU A 265 -19.70 -9.63 -2.89
C LEU A 265 -19.19 -8.45 -2.06
N PRO A 266 -19.21 -7.23 -2.63
CA PRO A 266 -18.91 -6.01 -1.89
C PRO A 266 -19.80 -5.87 -0.64
N ASP A 267 -19.16 -5.57 0.49
CA ASP A 267 -19.83 -5.29 1.76
C ASP A 267 -19.11 -4.12 2.46
N PRO A 268 -19.75 -2.93 2.53
CA PRO A 268 -19.11 -1.74 3.10
C PRO A 268 -18.85 -1.83 4.61
N GLU A 269 -19.53 -2.76 5.31
CA GLU A 269 -19.35 -2.99 6.75
C GLU A 269 -18.36 -4.14 7.05
N PHE A 270 -17.86 -4.86 6.02
CA PHE A 270 -16.96 -6.01 6.15
C PHE A 270 -17.42 -7.02 7.21
N THR A 271 -18.69 -7.38 7.22
CA THR A 271 -19.37 -8.13 8.30
C THR A 271 -18.74 -9.48 8.64
N THR A 272 -17.93 -10.06 7.74
CA THR A 272 -17.22 -11.33 7.97
C THR A 272 -15.81 -11.15 8.54
N LEU A 273 -15.36 -9.91 8.75
CA LEU A 273 -13.98 -9.55 9.10
C LEU A 273 -13.98 -8.51 10.22
N GLU A 274 -13.05 -8.58 11.15
CA GLU A 274 -12.81 -7.48 12.10
C GLU A 274 -12.26 -6.25 11.34
N TYR A 275 -11.34 -6.48 10.42
CA TYR A 275 -10.88 -5.53 9.40
C TYR A 275 -10.23 -6.30 8.23
N PRO A 276 -10.34 -5.77 6.99
CA PRO A 276 -9.98 -6.50 5.77
C PRO A 276 -8.47 -6.42 5.47
N ASN A 277 -7.63 -6.95 6.37
CA ASN A 277 -6.17 -6.88 6.25
C ASN A 277 -5.56 -8.25 5.92
N PRO A 278 -4.92 -8.44 4.76
CA PRO A 278 -4.27 -9.70 4.40
C PRO A 278 -3.03 -10.03 5.25
N GLU A 279 -2.60 -9.14 6.15
CA GLU A 279 -1.57 -9.42 7.17
C GLU A 279 -2.16 -10.14 8.40
N ASP A 280 -3.50 -10.10 8.59
CA ASP A 280 -4.16 -10.70 9.74
C ASP A 280 -4.53 -12.17 9.48
N PRO A 281 -3.97 -13.14 10.21
CA PRO A 281 -4.35 -14.55 10.07
C PRO A 281 -5.85 -14.83 10.29
N LYS A 282 -6.54 -14.04 11.12
CA LYS A 282 -7.98 -14.19 11.36
C LYS A 282 -8.81 -13.92 10.11
N ALA A 283 -8.37 -13.00 9.26
CA ALA A 283 -9.08 -12.69 8.02
C ALA A 283 -9.14 -13.89 7.05
N PHE A 284 -8.23 -14.85 7.20
CA PHE A 284 -8.17 -16.06 6.37
C PHE A 284 -9.01 -17.25 6.86
N GLU A 285 -9.69 -17.18 8.00
CA GLU A 285 -10.40 -18.33 8.59
C GLU A 285 -11.35 -19.01 7.60
N LEU A 286 -12.20 -18.24 6.89
CA LEU A 286 -13.14 -18.77 5.90
C LEU A 286 -12.42 -19.34 4.68
N ALA A 287 -11.40 -18.67 4.20
CA ALA A 287 -10.61 -19.11 3.05
C ALA A 287 -9.83 -20.41 3.36
N LEU A 288 -9.23 -20.51 4.54
CA LEU A 288 -8.54 -21.73 4.99
C LEU A 288 -9.50 -22.92 5.23
N LYS A 289 -10.71 -22.65 5.69
CA LYS A 289 -11.76 -23.67 5.78
C LYS A 289 -12.11 -24.21 4.38
N LEU A 290 -12.40 -23.33 3.44
CA LEU A 290 -12.70 -23.70 2.06
C LEU A 290 -11.51 -24.44 1.41
N ALA A 291 -10.28 -23.99 1.68
CA ALA A 291 -9.07 -24.62 1.16
C ALA A 291 -8.92 -26.09 1.61
N LYS A 292 -9.21 -26.39 2.88
CA LYS A 292 -9.23 -27.75 3.40
C LYS A 292 -10.31 -28.61 2.72
N GLU A 293 -11.51 -28.07 2.50
CA GLU A 293 -12.61 -28.76 1.82
C GLU A 293 -12.28 -29.09 0.36
N LYS A 294 -11.60 -28.19 -0.34
CA LYS A 294 -11.21 -28.33 -1.75
C LYS A 294 -9.88 -29.02 -1.95
N ASN A 295 -9.08 -29.21 -0.89
CA ASN A 295 -7.68 -29.62 -0.94
C ASN A 295 -6.89 -28.67 -1.87
N ALA A 296 -6.95 -27.38 -1.58
CA ALA A 296 -6.32 -26.36 -2.39
C ALA A 296 -4.79 -26.37 -2.22
N ASP A 297 -4.08 -25.99 -3.27
CA ASP A 297 -2.60 -25.85 -3.24
C ASP A 297 -2.19 -24.53 -2.62
N ILE A 298 -2.96 -23.45 -2.92
CA ILE A 298 -2.71 -22.09 -2.44
C ILE A 298 -4.01 -21.40 -2.06
N VAL A 299 -3.89 -20.44 -1.13
CA VAL A 299 -4.97 -19.58 -0.65
C VAL A 299 -4.52 -18.12 -0.79
N LEU A 300 -5.32 -17.30 -1.42
CA LEU A 300 -5.01 -15.93 -1.77
C LEU A 300 -6.08 -14.99 -1.23
N ALA A 301 -5.66 -13.82 -0.73
CA ALA A 301 -6.57 -12.77 -0.30
C ALA A 301 -6.05 -11.38 -0.70
N THR A 302 -6.92 -10.55 -1.26
CA THR A 302 -6.61 -9.14 -1.55
C THR A 302 -7.35 -8.22 -0.58
N ASP A 303 -6.73 -7.09 -0.23
CA ASP A 303 -7.40 -6.04 0.54
C ASP A 303 -8.45 -5.28 -0.31
N PRO A 304 -9.28 -4.40 0.28
CA PRO A 304 -10.41 -3.79 -0.42
C PRO A 304 -10.09 -3.01 -1.68
N ASP A 305 -8.95 -2.35 -1.76
CA ASP A 305 -8.50 -1.62 -2.96
C ASP A 305 -7.50 -2.41 -3.81
N ALA A 306 -7.32 -3.71 -3.46
CA ALA A 306 -6.55 -4.72 -4.19
C ALA A 306 -5.14 -4.25 -4.59
N ASP A 307 -4.47 -3.56 -3.66
CA ASP A 307 -3.06 -3.21 -3.81
C ASP A 307 -2.13 -4.16 -3.01
N ARG A 308 -2.69 -5.03 -2.14
CA ARG A 308 -1.97 -6.02 -1.32
C ARG A 308 -2.49 -7.43 -1.53
N LEU A 309 -1.58 -8.40 -1.38
CA LEU A 309 -1.88 -9.82 -1.52
C LEU A 309 -1.32 -10.63 -0.36
N GLY A 310 -2.19 -11.28 0.41
CA GLY A 310 -1.84 -12.30 1.39
C GLY A 310 -1.94 -13.71 0.82
N ILE A 311 -1.08 -14.61 1.29
CA ILE A 311 -0.94 -15.97 0.77
C ILE A 311 -0.81 -16.99 1.90
N TYR A 312 -1.40 -18.17 1.66
CA TYR A 312 -1.04 -19.43 2.32
C TYR A 312 -0.77 -20.49 1.27
N ALA A 313 0.28 -21.28 1.47
CA ALA A 313 0.60 -22.42 0.62
C ALA A 313 0.56 -23.73 1.43
N LEU A 314 0.12 -24.83 0.78
CA LEU A 314 0.04 -26.13 1.41
C LEU A 314 1.45 -26.70 1.61
N ASP A 315 1.78 -27.07 2.85
CA ASP A 315 2.87 -27.98 3.16
C ASP A 315 2.34 -29.43 3.13
N THR A 316 2.69 -30.17 2.09
CA THR A 316 2.23 -31.55 1.92
C THR A 316 2.82 -32.53 2.94
N LYS A 317 3.94 -32.16 3.59
CA LYS A 317 4.59 -33.01 4.60
C LYS A 317 3.81 -33.00 5.92
N THR A 318 3.25 -31.84 6.28
CA THR A 318 2.50 -31.67 7.53
C THR A 318 0.99 -31.57 7.32
N GLY A 319 0.52 -31.37 6.08
CA GLY A 319 -0.88 -31.10 5.74
C GLY A 319 -1.38 -29.74 6.21
N LYS A 320 -0.48 -28.82 6.58
CA LYS A 320 -0.83 -27.47 7.06
C LYS A 320 -0.69 -26.45 5.95
N TYR A 321 -1.50 -25.40 6.02
CA TYR A 321 -1.34 -24.20 5.21
C TYR A 321 -0.39 -23.24 5.91
N MET A 322 0.73 -22.95 5.28
CA MET A 322 1.79 -22.08 5.80
C MET A 322 1.58 -20.65 5.33
N PRO A 323 1.51 -19.66 6.26
CA PRO A 323 1.38 -18.26 5.90
C PRO A 323 2.67 -17.74 5.26
N PHE A 324 2.53 -16.92 4.21
CA PHE A 324 3.63 -16.17 3.63
C PHE A 324 3.55 -14.72 4.08
N THR A 325 4.67 -14.17 4.50
CA THR A 325 4.80 -12.72 4.68
C THR A 325 4.86 -12.01 3.33
N GLY A 326 4.65 -10.69 3.31
CA GLY A 326 4.84 -9.89 2.11
C GLY A 326 6.25 -10.03 1.50
N ASN A 327 7.27 -10.17 2.37
CA ASN A 327 8.63 -10.45 1.95
C ASN A 327 8.76 -11.81 1.24
N MET A 328 8.18 -12.87 1.79
CA MET A 328 8.23 -14.21 1.20
C MET A 328 7.53 -14.25 -0.16
N SER A 329 6.32 -13.69 -0.27
CA SER A 329 5.57 -13.66 -1.53
C SER A 329 6.29 -12.84 -2.60
N GLY A 330 6.83 -11.68 -2.23
CA GLY A 330 7.64 -10.85 -3.13
C GLY A 330 8.90 -11.56 -3.61
N LEU A 331 9.61 -12.28 -2.73
CA LEU A 331 10.81 -13.04 -3.10
C LEU A 331 10.50 -14.21 -4.04
N ILE A 332 9.39 -14.93 -3.83
CA ILE A 332 8.95 -16.00 -4.74
C ILE A 332 8.66 -15.42 -6.14
N ILE A 333 7.94 -14.30 -6.21
CA ILE A 333 7.68 -13.64 -7.49
C ILE A 333 8.99 -13.19 -8.15
N ALA A 334 9.89 -12.56 -7.37
CA ALA A 334 11.18 -12.06 -7.86
C ALA A 334 12.02 -13.20 -8.44
N GLU A 335 12.22 -14.26 -7.67
CA GLU A 335 13.03 -15.41 -8.08
C GLU A 335 12.45 -16.06 -9.33
N TYR A 336 11.14 -16.32 -9.35
CA TYR A 336 10.48 -16.92 -10.50
C TYR A 336 10.62 -16.05 -11.76
N GLN A 337 10.36 -14.74 -11.65
CA GLN A 337 10.49 -13.81 -12.75
C GLN A 337 11.95 -13.72 -13.27
N PHE A 338 12.92 -13.67 -12.36
CA PHE A 338 14.34 -13.54 -12.77
C PHE A 338 14.85 -14.84 -13.39
N ARG A 339 14.59 -15.98 -12.76
CA ARG A 339 15.01 -17.29 -13.24
C ARG A 339 14.42 -17.59 -14.61
N GLU A 340 13.10 -17.50 -14.74
CA GLU A 340 12.44 -17.94 -15.97
C GLU A 340 12.62 -16.92 -17.11
N ARG A 341 12.61 -15.60 -16.83
CA ARG A 341 12.97 -14.60 -17.85
C ARG A 341 14.41 -14.79 -18.35
N THR A 342 15.35 -15.13 -17.48
CA THR A 342 16.74 -15.40 -17.87
C THR A 342 16.83 -16.63 -18.76
N LYS A 343 16.17 -17.74 -18.39
CA LYS A 343 16.13 -18.97 -19.19
C LYS A 343 15.51 -18.77 -20.57
N CYS A 344 14.44 -17.96 -20.63
CA CYS A 344 13.72 -17.68 -21.87
C CYS A 344 14.35 -16.54 -22.72
N GLY A 345 15.43 -15.91 -22.24
CA GLY A 345 16.03 -14.76 -22.94
C GLY A 345 15.16 -13.49 -22.92
N LEU A 346 14.24 -13.38 -21.97
CA LEU A 346 13.30 -12.26 -21.80
C LEU A 346 13.77 -11.23 -20.77
N MET A 347 14.92 -11.46 -20.13
CA MET A 347 15.47 -10.48 -19.19
C MET A 347 15.93 -9.24 -19.94
N PRO A 348 15.45 -8.02 -19.57
CA PRO A 348 15.88 -6.80 -20.24
C PRO A 348 17.34 -6.48 -19.95
N LYS A 349 17.92 -5.56 -20.72
CA LYS A 349 19.26 -5.02 -20.43
C LYS A 349 19.20 -4.19 -19.13
N ASN A 350 20.25 -4.22 -18.32
CA ASN A 350 20.30 -3.50 -17.05
C ASN A 350 19.02 -3.68 -16.21
N PRO A 351 18.62 -4.94 -15.90
CA PRO A 351 17.40 -5.18 -15.15
C PRO A 351 17.51 -4.62 -13.75
N ALA A 352 16.42 -4.07 -13.22
CA ALA A 352 16.36 -3.56 -11.86
C ALA A 352 15.16 -4.10 -11.10
N MET A 353 15.42 -4.37 -9.81
CA MET A 353 14.43 -4.58 -8.76
C MET A 353 14.50 -3.41 -7.79
N VAL A 354 13.34 -2.93 -7.32
CA VAL A 354 13.27 -1.86 -6.33
C VAL A 354 12.61 -2.39 -5.06
N LYS A 355 13.25 -2.18 -3.90
CA LYS A 355 12.70 -2.54 -2.58
C LYS A 355 12.73 -1.34 -1.64
N THR A 356 11.95 -1.38 -0.55
CA THR A 356 12.09 -0.38 0.51
C THR A 356 13.24 -0.75 1.46
N ILE A 357 13.76 0.24 2.20
CA ILE A 357 14.81 0.03 3.22
C ILE A 357 14.43 -0.94 4.33
N VAL A 358 13.13 -1.24 4.52
CA VAL A 358 12.63 -2.18 5.54
C VAL A 358 12.10 -3.49 4.93
N THR A 359 12.25 -3.66 3.62
CA THR A 359 12.00 -4.92 2.91
C THR A 359 13.19 -5.85 3.09
N THR A 360 12.93 -7.15 3.09
CA THR A 360 13.93 -8.19 3.40
C THR A 360 15.28 -8.03 2.68
N ASN A 361 16.37 -8.24 3.43
CA ASN A 361 17.72 -8.28 2.88
C ASN A 361 18.04 -9.59 2.13
N MET A 362 17.14 -10.58 2.12
CA MET A 362 17.28 -11.75 1.25
C MET A 362 17.21 -11.37 -0.25
N ALA A 363 16.61 -10.22 -0.55
CA ALA A 363 16.59 -9.67 -1.91
C ALA A 363 17.99 -9.37 -2.47
N ASP A 364 18.97 -9.06 -1.60
CA ASP A 364 20.34 -8.73 -2.01
C ASP A 364 21.04 -9.91 -2.70
N PRO A 365 21.22 -11.08 -2.04
CA PRO A 365 21.85 -12.24 -2.68
C PRO A 365 21.00 -12.79 -3.83
N LEU A 366 19.67 -12.68 -3.77
CA LEU A 366 18.80 -13.13 -4.86
C LEU A 366 19.00 -12.28 -6.12
N ALA A 367 18.98 -10.95 -6.01
CA ALA A 367 19.19 -10.07 -7.15
C ALA A 367 20.61 -10.24 -7.74
N ALA A 368 21.63 -10.39 -6.89
CA ALA A 368 23.00 -10.62 -7.31
C ALA A 368 23.16 -11.92 -8.13
N ASP A 369 22.49 -12.99 -7.73
CA ASP A 369 22.54 -14.29 -8.41
C ASP A 369 22.04 -14.24 -9.86
N TYR A 370 21.10 -13.35 -10.15
CA TYR A 370 20.53 -13.15 -11.49
C TYR A 370 21.06 -11.89 -12.21
N ASN A 371 22.09 -11.23 -11.68
CA ASN A 371 22.64 -9.98 -12.20
C ASN A 371 21.58 -8.87 -12.36
N VAL A 372 20.65 -8.79 -11.40
CA VAL A 372 19.63 -7.74 -11.31
C VAL A 372 20.12 -6.64 -10.39
N ASN A 373 20.04 -5.39 -10.82
CA ASN A 373 20.39 -4.24 -9.99
C ASN A 373 19.32 -4.03 -8.92
N LEU A 374 19.74 -4.09 -7.64
CA LEU A 374 18.86 -3.84 -6.51
C LEU A 374 18.93 -2.38 -6.09
N ILE A 375 17.79 -1.70 -6.08
CA ILE A 375 17.68 -0.29 -5.70
C ILE A 375 16.85 -0.20 -4.43
N GLU A 376 17.40 0.44 -3.39
CA GLU A 376 16.66 0.73 -2.16
C GLU A 376 16.03 2.12 -2.20
N VAL A 377 14.79 2.23 -1.66
CA VAL A 377 14.06 3.48 -1.50
C VAL A 377 13.48 3.58 -0.08
N LEU A 378 13.03 4.76 0.33
CA LEU A 378 12.29 4.92 1.58
C LEU A 378 10.99 4.10 1.57
N THR A 379 10.45 3.83 2.77
CA THR A 379 9.19 3.11 2.95
C THR A 379 8.02 3.81 2.26
N GLY A 380 7.30 3.06 1.45
CA GLY A 380 6.13 3.49 0.69
C GLY A 380 6.30 3.32 -0.81
N PHE A 381 5.33 2.64 -1.43
CA PHE A 381 5.39 2.25 -2.84
C PHE A 381 5.51 3.44 -3.81
N LYS A 382 5.06 4.63 -3.40
CA LYS A 382 5.22 5.86 -4.16
C LYS A 382 6.67 6.14 -4.56
N PHE A 383 7.65 5.76 -3.72
CA PHE A 383 9.07 5.91 -4.04
C PHE A 383 9.53 4.85 -5.05
N ILE A 384 8.92 3.66 -5.05
CA ILE A 384 9.14 2.65 -6.11
C ILE A 384 8.58 3.17 -7.44
N GLY A 385 7.35 3.71 -7.44
CA GLY A 385 6.75 4.34 -8.62
C GLY A 385 7.59 5.50 -9.16
N GLU A 386 8.16 6.33 -8.28
CA GLU A 386 9.07 7.43 -8.64
C GLU A 386 10.37 6.92 -9.28
N GLN A 387 10.94 5.81 -8.79
CA GLN A 387 12.12 5.20 -9.42
C GLN A 387 11.85 4.70 -10.83
N ILE A 388 10.68 4.10 -11.07
CA ILE A 388 10.30 3.67 -12.43
C ILE A 388 10.28 4.88 -13.38
N LYS A 389 9.73 6.01 -12.94
CA LYS A 389 9.74 7.26 -13.70
C LYS A 389 11.16 7.74 -14.01
N PHE A 390 12.05 7.73 -13.01
CA PHE A 390 13.44 8.13 -13.20
C PHE A 390 14.17 7.21 -14.17
N PHE A 391 13.95 5.90 -14.12
CA PHE A 391 14.54 4.95 -15.06
C PHE A 391 14.08 5.23 -16.50
N GLU A 392 12.79 5.55 -16.70
CA GLU A 392 12.26 5.93 -18.02
C GLU A 392 12.85 7.25 -18.54
N GLN A 393 13.05 8.25 -17.64
CA GLN A 393 13.58 9.56 -18.03
C GLN A 393 15.07 9.55 -18.37
N ASN A 394 15.87 8.77 -17.66
CA ASN A 394 17.33 8.78 -17.80
C ASN A 394 17.90 7.52 -18.49
N ASN A 395 17.03 6.55 -18.84
CA ASN A 395 17.41 5.28 -19.45
C ASN A 395 18.50 4.50 -18.69
N SER A 396 18.53 4.62 -17.34
CA SER A 396 19.55 3.99 -16.51
C SER A 396 19.32 2.51 -16.34
N TYR A 397 18.09 2.11 -16.03
CA TYR A 397 17.71 0.74 -15.75
C TYR A 397 16.37 0.38 -16.42
N ASN A 398 16.13 -0.93 -16.55
CA ASN A 398 14.83 -1.46 -16.95
C ASN A 398 14.19 -2.16 -15.73
N PHE A 399 13.14 -1.57 -15.22
CA PHE A 399 12.40 -2.10 -14.09
C PHE A 399 11.77 -3.45 -14.44
N VAL A 400 12.00 -4.47 -13.61
CA VAL A 400 11.39 -5.78 -13.72
C VAL A 400 10.29 -5.92 -12.69
N MET A 401 10.60 -5.66 -11.42
CA MET A 401 9.63 -5.64 -10.34
C MET A 401 10.06 -4.77 -9.17
N GLY A 402 9.08 -4.41 -8.34
CA GLY A 402 9.30 -3.79 -7.05
C GLY A 402 8.41 -4.39 -5.97
N MET A 403 8.88 -4.38 -4.73
CA MET A 403 8.14 -4.93 -3.59
C MET A 403 8.34 -4.13 -2.32
N GLU A 404 7.33 -4.18 -1.46
CA GLU A 404 7.42 -3.71 -0.07
C GLU A 404 6.95 -4.80 0.91
N GLU A 405 7.47 -4.76 2.12
CA GLU A 405 7.19 -5.74 3.18
C GLU A 405 5.71 -5.84 3.54
N SER A 406 4.95 -4.78 3.28
CA SER A 406 3.52 -4.66 3.59
C SER A 406 2.61 -5.34 2.55
N TYR A 407 3.04 -6.50 2.04
CA TYR A 407 2.25 -7.37 1.16
C TYR A 407 1.96 -6.80 -0.24
N GLY A 408 2.77 -5.84 -0.69
CA GLY A 408 2.58 -5.20 -1.99
C GLY A 408 3.73 -5.39 -2.94
N CYS A 409 3.43 -5.68 -4.21
CA CYS A 409 4.42 -5.68 -5.28
C CYS A 409 3.82 -5.20 -6.61
N LEU A 410 4.70 -4.93 -7.57
CA LEU A 410 4.37 -4.64 -8.96
C LEU A 410 5.36 -5.38 -9.86
N VAL A 411 4.86 -6.04 -10.89
CA VAL A 411 5.67 -6.61 -11.98
C VAL A 411 5.35 -5.86 -13.27
N GLY A 412 6.39 -5.38 -13.97
CA GLY A 412 6.21 -4.55 -15.17
C GLY A 412 5.99 -3.06 -14.88
N THR A 413 5.78 -2.27 -15.93
CA THR A 413 5.79 -0.79 -15.86
C THR A 413 4.48 -0.12 -16.28
N TYR A 414 3.41 -0.87 -16.44
CA TYR A 414 2.10 -0.35 -16.88
C TYR A 414 1.42 0.51 -15.81
N ALA A 415 1.61 0.20 -14.53
CA ALA A 415 1.15 0.94 -13.36
C ALA A 415 2.35 1.51 -12.55
N ARG A 416 2.07 2.27 -11.49
CA ARG A 416 3.06 2.90 -10.60
C ARG A 416 2.71 2.73 -9.12
N ASP A 417 1.80 1.83 -8.81
CA ASP A 417 1.47 1.42 -7.46
C ASP A 417 1.44 -0.12 -7.38
N LYS A 418 1.37 -0.64 -6.17
CA LYS A 418 1.22 -2.07 -5.89
C LYS A 418 0.02 -2.62 -6.66
N ASP A 419 0.17 -3.81 -7.18
CA ASP A 419 -0.85 -4.48 -7.98
C ASP A 419 -1.06 -5.91 -7.48
N ALA A 420 -2.14 -6.12 -6.70
CA ALA A 420 -2.47 -7.45 -6.22
C ALA A 420 -2.97 -8.39 -7.34
N PRO A 421 -3.78 -7.98 -8.32
CA PRO A 421 -4.09 -8.79 -9.49
C PRO A 421 -2.87 -9.36 -10.22
N VAL A 422 -1.82 -8.57 -10.49
CA VAL A 422 -0.59 -9.09 -11.12
C VAL A 422 0.17 -10.02 -10.18
N ALA A 423 0.19 -9.71 -8.88
CA ALA A 423 0.82 -10.57 -7.89
C ALA A 423 0.12 -11.94 -7.80
N VAL A 424 -1.22 -11.97 -7.75
CA VAL A 424 -2.03 -13.20 -7.81
C VAL A 424 -1.66 -14.01 -9.06
N MET A 425 -1.66 -13.37 -10.22
CA MET A 425 -1.37 -14.01 -11.49
C MET A 425 0.03 -14.64 -11.52
N CYS A 426 1.07 -13.88 -11.14
CA CYS A 426 2.46 -14.35 -11.10
C CYS A 426 2.65 -15.49 -10.09
N LEU A 427 2.00 -15.42 -8.93
CA LEU A 427 2.08 -16.48 -7.93
C LEU A 427 1.32 -17.76 -8.34
N CYS A 428 0.19 -17.61 -9.03
CA CYS A 428 -0.52 -18.77 -9.59
C CYS A 428 0.32 -19.45 -10.68
N GLU A 429 1.03 -18.69 -11.52
CA GLU A 429 1.96 -19.24 -12.50
C GLU A 429 3.14 -19.96 -11.81
N ALA A 430 3.77 -19.32 -10.81
CA ALA A 430 4.85 -19.93 -10.04
C ALA A 430 4.40 -21.21 -9.32
N ALA A 431 3.18 -21.24 -8.75
CA ALA A 431 2.62 -22.41 -8.11
C ALA A 431 2.33 -23.54 -9.13
N ALA A 432 1.82 -23.21 -10.32
CA ALA A 432 1.63 -24.17 -11.40
C ALA A 432 2.97 -24.75 -11.86
N TYR A 433 4.01 -23.90 -11.97
CA TYR A 433 5.36 -24.34 -12.27
C TYR A 433 5.89 -25.31 -11.20
N CYS A 434 5.82 -24.94 -9.91
CA CYS A 434 6.22 -25.82 -8.81
C CYS A 434 5.49 -27.17 -8.87
N LYS A 435 4.18 -27.15 -9.10
CA LYS A 435 3.37 -28.36 -9.22
C LYS A 435 3.80 -29.24 -10.39
N SER A 436 4.19 -28.66 -11.53
CA SER A 436 4.73 -29.40 -12.67
C SER A 436 6.06 -30.11 -12.34
N GLN A 437 6.81 -29.60 -11.35
CA GLN A 437 8.04 -30.20 -10.84
C GLN A 437 7.80 -31.15 -9.66
N GLY A 438 6.55 -31.34 -9.23
CA GLY A 438 6.19 -32.23 -8.11
C GLY A 438 6.47 -31.65 -6.73
N ILE A 439 6.65 -30.33 -6.60
CA ILE A 439 6.86 -29.62 -5.34
C ILE A 439 5.74 -28.58 -5.10
N THR A 440 5.62 -28.11 -3.87
CA THR A 440 4.70 -27.03 -3.50
C THR A 440 5.40 -25.66 -3.54
N LEU A 441 4.61 -24.58 -3.49
CA LEU A 441 5.16 -23.24 -3.35
C LEU A 441 5.90 -23.06 -2.00
N TRP A 442 5.46 -23.80 -0.96
CA TRP A 442 6.15 -23.83 0.32
C TRP A 442 7.51 -24.55 0.23
N ASP A 443 7.59 -25.70 -0.44
CA ASP A 443 8.86 -26.38 -0.68
C ASP A 443 9.84 -25.44 -1.42
N HIS A 444 9.37 -24.71 -2.44
CA HIS A 444 10.19 -23.75 -3.16
C HIS A 444 10.70 -22.61 -2.25
N MET A 445 9.87 -22.11 -1.30
CA MET A 445 10.33 -21.12 -0.32
C MET A 445 11.43 -21.69 0.60
N LEU A 446 11.32 -22.96 0.99
CA LEU A 446 12.35 -23.62 1.79
C LEU A 446 13.66 -23.77 1.00
N ASP A 447 13.59 -24.11 -0.29
CA ASP A 447 14.78 -24.15 -1.17
C ASP A 447 15.47 -22.77 -1.25
N LEU A 448 14.70 -21.68 -1.31
CA LEU A 448 15.27 -20.34 -1.28
C LEU A 448 15.95 -20.01 0.05
N TYR A 449 15.34 -20.42 1.17
CA TYR A 449 15.96 -20.27 2.49
C TYR A 449 17.26 -21.07 2.61
N GLU A 450 17.27 -22.30 2.13
CA GLU A 450 18.49 -23.14 2.13
C GLU A 450 19.59 -22.49 1.27
N LYS A 451 19.23 -21.95 0.11
CA LYS A 451 20.18 -21.33 -0.82
C LYS A 451 20.76 -20.02 -0.33
N TYR A 452 19.93 -19.11 0.19
CA TYR A 452 20.35 -17.72 0.51
C TYR A 452 20.50 -17.45 2.00
N GLY A 453 19.93 -18.31 2.86
CA GLY A 453 19.87 -18.16 4.31
C GLY A 453 18.46 -17.91 4.81
N TYR A 454 18.22 -18.18 6.08
CA TYR A 454 16.91 -18.10 6.73
C TYR A 454 16.66 -16.67 7.24
N TYR A 455 16.25 -15.79 6.33
CA TYR A 455 15.90 -14.41 6.67
C TYR A 455 14.49 -14.36 7.26
N LYS A 456 14.35 -13.65 8.37
CA LYS A 456 13.05 -13.33 8.97
C LYS A 456 13.00 -11.88 9.42
N GLU A 457 11.84 -11.26 9.24
CA GLU A 457 11.60 -9.88 9.59
C GLU A 457 10.40 -9.77 10.52
N GLY A 458 10.39 -8.73 11.34
CA GLY A 458 9.31 -8.40 12.26
C GLY A 458 8.95 -6.94 12.21
N LEU A 459 7.71 -6.67 12.60
CA LEU A 459 7.17 -5.32 12.78
C LEU A 459 6.52 -5.24 14.17
N TYR A 460 6.92 -4.26 14.96
CA TYR A 460 6.28 -3.94 16.22
C TYR A 460 5.84 -2.48 16.24
N THR A 461 4.60 -2.21 16.66
CA THR A 461 4.05 -0.86 16.71
C THR A 461 3.78 -0.43 18.15
N ILE A 462 4.35 0.70 18.54
CA ILE A 462 4.09 1.35 19.83
C ILE A 462 3.12 2.50 19.59
N THR A 463 1.93 2.45 20.20
CA THR A 463 0.94 3.53 20.16
C THR A 463 1.03 4.36 21.44
N LEU A 464 1.29 5.66 21.31
CA LEU A 464 1.40 6.63 22.40
C LEU A 464 0.24 7.63 22.29
N LYS A 465 -0.88 7.35 22.96
CA LYS A 465 -2.12 8.14 22.83
C LYS A 465 -1.99 9.57 23.41
N GLY A 466 -2.76 10.50 22.83
CA GLY A 466 -2.94 11.87 23.29
C GLY A 466 -1.86 12.87 22.85
N VAL A 467 -2.02 14.12 23.24
CA VAL A 467 -1.09 15.25 22.89
C VAL A 467 0.34 14.96 23.39
N THR A 468 0.47 14.38 24.58
CA THR A 468 1.76 13.95 25.14
C THR A 468 2.42 12.81 24.34
N GLY A 469 1.66 12.06 23.54
CA GLY A 469 2.20 10.98 22.71
C GLY A 469 3.15 11.48 21.62
N ALA A 470 2.79 12.55 20.94
CA ALA A 470 3.64 13.16 19.92
C ALA A 470 4.95 13.74 20.50
N GLU A 471 4.89 14.29 21.73
CA GLU A 471 6.09 14.78 22.44
C GLU A 471 7.00 13.64 22.84
N LYS A 472 6.45 12.55 23.36
CA LYS A 472 7.21 11.33 23.69
C LYS A 472 7.89 10.74 22.44
N ILE A 473 7.22 10.70 21.30
CA ILE A 473 7.80 10.25 20.03
C ILE A 473 9.01 11.10 19.65
N ARG A 474 8.88 12.44 19.72
CA ARG A 474 10.00 13.35 19.45
C ARG A 474 11.17 13.12 20.42
N LYS A 475 10.87 12.94 21.73
CA LYS A 475 11.89 12.65 22.75
C LYS A 475 12.61 11.33 22.45
N ILE A 476 11.88 10.27 22.11
CA ILE A 476 12.48 8.97 21.76
C ILE A 476 13.43 9.13 20.58
N MET A 477 12.99 9.74 19.47
CA MET A 477 13.82 9.91 18.29
C MET A 477 15.05 10.78 18.53
N SER A 478 14.91 11.88 19.28
CA SER A 478 16.04 12.74 19.66
C SER A 478 17.03 12.01 20.56
N SER A 479 16.55 11.21 21.51
CA SER A 479 17.41 10.42 22.41
C SER A 479 18.19 9.34 21.64
N LEU A 480 17.53 8.63 20.70
CA LEU A 480 18.19 7.63 19.85
C LEU A 480 19.30 8.27 18.98
N ARG A 481 19.07 9.51 18.50
CA ARG A 481 20.09 10.25 17.73
C ARG A 481 21.24 10.80 18.57
N ALA A 482 20.95 11.12 19.83
CA ALA A 482 21.98 11.60 20.78
C ALA A 482 22.83 10.46 21.34
N GLU A 483 22.27 9.27 21.46
CA GLU A 483 22.94 8.09 21.97
C GLU A 483 23.66 7.35 20.83
N SER A 484 24.96 7.24 20.93
CA SER A 484 25.75 6.40 20.01
C SER A 484 25.54 4.93 20.37
N LEU A 485 24.47 4.32 19.85
CA LEU A 485 24.22 2.88 20.02
C LEU A 485 25.33 2.09 19.34
N THR A 486 26.13 1.37 20.14
CA THR A 486 27.18 0.48 19.64
C THR A 486 26.76 -0.98 19.65
N GLN A 487 25.65 -1.30 20.34
CA GLN A 487 25.12 -2.65 20.50
C GLN A 487 23.60 -2.65 20.73
N ILE A 488 22.91 -3.62 20.14
CA ILE A 488 21.50 -3.93 20.40
C ILE A 488 21.43 -5.43 20.71
N ASP A 489 20.93 -5.81 21.89
CA ASP A 489 21.07 -7.15 22.44
C ASP A 489 22.55 -7.59 22.44
N THR A 490 22.86 -8.73 21.85
CA THR A 490 24.21 -9.26 21.71
C THR A 490 24.92 -8.79 20.41
N LEU A 491 24.18 -8.14 19.49
CA LEU A 491 24.65 -7.76 18.17
C LEU A 491 25.28 -6.36 18.18
N LYS A 492 26.50 -6.22 17.66
CA LYS A 492 27.12 -4.92 17.46
C LYS A 492 26.43 -4.15 16.34
N VAL A 493 26.36 -2.83 16.53
CA VAL A 493 25.95 -1.92 15.47
C VAL A 493 27.18 -1.63 14.59
N LEU A 494 27.06 -1.94 13.30
CA LEU A 494 28.10 -1.70 12.31
C LEU A 494 27.97 -0.32 11.69
N LYS A 495 26.74 0.06 11.29
CA LYS A 495 26.45 1.36 10.69
C LYS A 495 25.17 1.94 11.25
N VAL A 496 25.09 3.26 11.30
CA VAL A 496 23.88 4.03 11.61
C VAL A 496 23.52 4.88 10.41
N ARG A 497 22.30 4.67 9.87
CA ARG A 497 21.76 5.48 8.78
C ARG A 497 20.73 6.43 9.37
N ASP A 498 21.02 7.71 9.43
CA ASP A 498 20.10 8.77 9.88
C ASP A 498 19.56 9.52 8.66
N TYR A 499 18.38 9.12 8.20
CA TYR A 499 17.76 9.72 7.01
C TYR A 499 17.27 11.16 7.24
N GLU A 500 17.08 11.60 8.49
CA GLU A 500 16.79 13.00 8.78
C GLU A 500 18.00 13.91 8.54
N LYS A 501 19.22 13.39 8.82
CA LYS A 501 20.48 14.09 8.57
C LYS A 501 21.08 13.78 7.21
N ASN A 502 20.50 12.85 6.46
CA ASN A 502 21.02 12.33 5.19
C ASN A 502 22.44 11.71 5.35
N THR A 503 22.69 11.00 6.46
CA THR A 503 24.02 10.43 6.76
C THR A 503 23.97 8.93 6.98
N ILE A 504 25.07 8.25 6.58
CA ILE A 504 25.42 6.88 6.95
C ILE A 504 26.76 6.95 7.66
N THR A 505 26.80 6.55 8.94
CA THR A 505 28.02 6.53 9.75
C THR A 505 28.47 5.09 9.93
N ASP A 506 29.65 4.73 9.48
CA ASP A 506 30.32 3.47 9.79
C ASP A 506 30.99 3.58 11.16
N LEU A 507 30.59 2.75 12.12
CA LEU A 507 31.06 2.85 13.51
C LEU A 507 32.48 2.28 13.72
N ALA A 508 32.97 1.45 12.82
CA ALA A 508 34.32 0.88 12.92
C ALA A 508 35.37 1.89 12.45
N THR A 509 35.08 2.64 11.39
CA THR A 509 36.00 3.61 10.78
C THR A 509 35.74 5.05 11.19
N GLY A 510 34.54 5.37 11.63
CA GLY A 510 34.04 6.73 11.86
C GLY A 510 33.74 7.50 10.57
N GLU A 511 33.79 6.84 9.40
CA GLU A 511 33.45 7.44 8.12
C GLU A 511 31.97 7.82 8.04
N VAL A 512 31.68 9.00 7.51
CA VAL A 512 30.34 9.51 7.29
C VAL A 512 30.15 9.76 5.81
N THR A 513 29.15 9.12 5.22
CA THR A 513 28.74 9.30 3.81
C THR A 513 27.29 9.76 3.73
N GLU A 514 26.86 10.26 2.57
CA GLU A 514 25.46 10.60 2.32
C GLU A 514 24.63 9.34 2.09
N SER A 515 23.35 9.35 2.53
CA SER A 515 22.43 8.22 2.31
C SER A 515 21.95 8.12 0.86
N GLY A 516 21.95 9.22 0.12
CA GLY A 516 21.43 9.31 -1.25
C GLY A 516 19.90 9.22 -1.37
N LEU A 517 19.17 9.15 -0.24
CA LEU A 517 17.73 9.10 -0.19
C LEU A 517 17.14 10.42 0.32
N PRO A 518 15.86 10.71 0.03
CA PRO A 518 15.19 11.90 0.54
C PRO A 518 15.21 11.97 2.07
N GLN A 519 15.21 13.19 2.63
CA GLN A 519 15.13 13.38 4.09
C GLN A 519 13.83 12.78 4.65
N SER A 520 13.98 11.99 5.73
CA SER A 520 12.88 11.35 6.44
C SER A 520 13.26 11.11 7.91
N ASN A 521 12.31 11.28 8.82
CA ASN A 521 12.55 11.00 10.24
C ASN A 521 12.62 9.50 10.52
N VAL A 522 13.69 8.86 10.04
CA VAL A 522 13.94 7.43 10.15
C VAL A 522 15.39 7.21 10.62
N LEU A 523 15.56 6.27 11.55
CA LEU A 523 16.86 5.74 11.95
C LEU A 523 16.93 4.26 11.59
N TYR A 524 18.02 3.86 10.95
CA TYR A 524 18.28 2.48 10.58
C TYR A 524 19.66 2.05 11.10
N TYR A 525 19.75 0.87 11.68
CA TYR A 525 20.94 0.28 12.25
C TYR A 525 21.30 -1.00 11.50
N ASP A 526 22.44 -1.00 10.82
CA ASP A 526 23.03 -2.23 10.29
C ASP A 526 23.73 -2.95 11.44
N LEU A 527 23.39 -4.21 11.68
CA LEU A 527 23.91 -5.02 12.78
C LEU A 527 24.79 -6.15 12.27
N GLU A 528 25.52 -6.80 13.19
CA GLU A 528 26.28 -8.02 12.87
C GLU A 528 25.39 -9.12 12.29
N ASP A 529 26.00 -10.06 11.57
CA ASP A 529 25.37 -11.26 11.00
C ASP A 529 24.22 -10.97 10.01
N GLY A 530 24.22 -9.78 9.40
CA GLY A 530 23.18 -9.37 8.45
C GLY A 530 21.84 -9.00 9.12
N ALA A 531 21.82 -8.86 10.44
CA ALA A 531 20.67 -8.34 11.17
C ALA A 531 20.56 -6.82 11.00
N TRP A 532 19.36 -6.29 11.25
CA TRP A 532 19.10 -4.87 11.15
C TRP A 532 17.91 -4.44 12.01
N ALA A 533 17.84 -3.14 12.32
CA ALA A 533 16.70 -2.54 13.00
C ALA A 533 16.41 -1.14 12.43
N CYS A 534 15.14 -0.79 12.31
CA CYS A 534 14.69 0.51 11.81
C CYS A 534 13.60 1.09 12.69
N VAL A 535 13.76 2.34 13.09
CA VAL A 535 12.80 3.09 13.94
C VAL A 535 12.20 4.20 13.10
N ARG A 536 10.88 4.17 12.94
CA ARG A 536 10.15 5.13 12.12
C ARG A 536 8.88 5.62 12.82
N PRO A 537 8.77 6.91 13.17
CA PRO A 537 7.51 7.50 13.60
C PRO A 537 6.47 7.52 12.46
N SER A 538 5.21 7.34 12.81
CA SER A 538 4.11 7.62 11.87
C SER A 538 4.00 9.13 11.64
N GLY A 539 3.79 9.54 10.39
CA GLY A 539 3.57 10.96 10.04
C GLY A 539 2.17 11.48 10.39
N THR A 540 1.20 10.59 10.59
CA THR A 540 -0.22 10.94 10.76
C THR A 540 -0.80 10.56 12.12
N GLU A 541 -0.22 9.56 12.77
CA GLU A 541 -0.72 9.00 14.03
C GLU A 541 0.38 9.02 15.11
N PRO A 542 0.05 9.10 16.40
CA PRO A 542 1.02 9.04 17.50
C PRO A 542 1.53 7.61 17.70
N LYS A 543 2.23 7.07 16.70
CA LYS A 543 2.76 5.71 16.66
C LYS A 543 4.23 5.72 16.26
N ILE A 544 5.01 4.79 16.82
CA ILE A 544 6.35 4.42 16.34
C ILE A 544 6.29 2.99 15.82
N LYS A 545 6.78 2.79 14.62
CA LYS A 545 6.98 1.47 14.03
C LYS A 545 8.44 1.07 14.18
N LEU A 546 8.67 -0.12 14.70
CA LEU A 546 9.93 -0.83 14.74
C LEU A 546 9.89 -1.91 13.67
N TYR A 547 10.77 -1.80 12.69
CA TYR A 547 11.06 -2.89 11.76
C TYR A 547 12.40 -3.48 12.15
N TYR A 548 12.54 -4.78 12.04
CA TYR A 548 13.77 -5.47 12.34
C TYR A 548 13.85 -6.77 11.56
N GLY A 549 15.07 -7.21 11.29
CA GLY A 549 15.29 -8.44 10.55
C GLY A 549 16.57 -9.11 11.00
N ILE A 550 16.62 -10.42 10.79
CA ILE A 550 17.75 -11.28 11.12
C ILE A 550 18.04 -12.27 9.98
N LYS A 551 19.21 -12.88 10.03
CA LYS A 551 19.56 -14.05 9.25
C LYS A 551 19.90 -15.21 10.19
N GLY A 552 19.17 -16.32 10.05
CA GLY A 552 19.41 -17.56 10.80
C GLY A 552 20.12 -18.62 9.96
N THR A 553 20.44 -19.73 10.64
CA THR A 553 21.01 -20.96 10.05
C THR A 553 19.93 -22.04 9.83
N SER A 554 18.75 -21.85 10.43
CA SER A 554 17.54 -22.66 10.26
C SER A 554 16.31 -21.79 10.58
N LEU A 555 15.10 -22.29 10.32
CA LEU A 555 13.86 -21.61 10.70
C LEU A 555 13.78 -21.37 12.21
N ASP A 556 14.08 -22.38 13.02
CA ASP A 556 14.04 -22.30 14.48
C ASP A 556 15.09 -21.32 15.03
N ASP A 557 16.31 -21.32 14.47
CA ASP A 557 17.36 -20.35 14.83
C ASP A 557 16.95 -18.93 14.47
N ALA A 558 16.34 -18.76 13.30
CA ALA A 558 15.83 -17.47 12.85
C ALA A 558 14.70 -16.95 13.77
N ASP A 559 13.75 -17.81 14.17
CA ASP A 559 12.67 -17.44 15.08
C ASP A 559 13.21 -16.99 16.43
N ALA A 560 14.12 -17.76 17.02
CA ALA A 560 14.73 -17.43 18.31
C ALA A 560 15.51 -16.10 18.28
N LYS A 561 16.31 -15.87 17.23
CA LYS A 561 17.05 -14.61 17.05
C LYS A 561 16.12 -13.42 16.84
N LEU A 562 15.04 -13.59 16.08
CA LEU A 562 14.08 -12.52 15.81
C LEU A 562 13.37 -12.11 17.10
N GLU A 563 12.94 -13.07 17.93
CA GLU A 563 12.30 -12.81 19.22
C GLU A 563 13.24 -12.09 20.21
N ALA A 564 14.51 -12.50 20.26
CA ALA A 564 15.51 -11.86 21.12
C ALA A 564 15.73 -10.40 20.69
N LEU A 565 15.92 -10.14 19.39
CA LEU A 565 16.09 -8.79 18.88
C LEU A 565 14.86 -7.91 19.11
N GLN A 566 13.65 -8.45 18.91
CA GLN A 566 12.40 -7.73 19.22
C GLN A 566 12.35 -7.31 20.68
N THR A 567 12.61 -8.24 21.59
CA THR A 567 12.57 -7.99 23.04
C THR A 567 13.52 -6.86 23.43
N ALA A 568 14.77 -6.91 22.98
CA ALA A 568 15.77 -5.88 23.25
C ALA A 568 15.37 -4.50 22.72
N LEU A 569 14.86 -4.44 21.50
CA LEU A 569 14.40 -3.19 20.88
C LEU A 569 13.20 -2.58 21.61
N VAL A 570 12.20 -3.39 21.96
CA VAL A 570 11.00 -2.96 22.68
C VAL A 570 11.36 -2.47 24.09
N GLU A 571 12.23 -3.17 24.81
CA GLU A 571 12.72 -2.73 26.12
C GLU A 571 13.46 -1.40 26.04
N LYS A 572 14.32 -1.22 25.04
CA LYS A 572 15.05 0.02 24.81
C LYS A 572 14.10 1.19 24.57
N LEU A 573 13.12 1.05 23.69
CA LEU A 573 12.16 2.12 23.40
C LEU A 573 11.28 2.44 24.60
N ASN A 574 10.83 1.43 25.34
CA ASN A 574 10.04 1.62 26.56
C ASN A 574 10.82 2.38 27.66
N LYS A 575 12.14 2.18 27.77
CA LYS A 575 12.99 2.97 28.65
C LYS A 575 13.08 4.44 28.24
N LEU A 576 13.14 4.71 26.94
CA LEU A 576 13.20 6.08 26.39
C LEU A 576 11.84 6.81 26.43
N ALA A 577 10.73 6.06 26.48
CA ALA A 577 9.37 6.60 26.56
C ALA A 577 8.98 7.06 27.98
N LYS A 578 9.71 6.61 29.01
CA LYS A 578 9.56 7.05 30.42
C LYS A 578 10.28 8.37 30.63
#